data_6fec5b1cc785d4905b99b32aa1fdca55
#
_entry.id   6fec5b1cc785d4905b99b32aa1fdca55
#
_cell.length_a   1.000
_cell.length_b   1.000
_cell.length_c   1.000
_cell.angle_alpha   90.00
_cell.angle_beta   90.00
_cell.angle_gamma   90.00
#
_symmetry.space_group_name_H-M   'P 1'
#
loop_
_entity.id
_entity.type
_entity.pdbx_description
1 polymer ?
#
loop_
_entity_poly.entity_id
_entity_poly.type
_entity_poly.pdbx_seq_one_letter_code
_entity_poly.pdbx_strand_id
1 'polypeptide(L)'
;QASVAPKGTSIYTITVGIPEPVEVLACGRQYPERVDDIAWENDLTAYRMYGPALQATGERAFGYDVWVKSVKEPVVEARYASELNPETMEQIAKLRKTNPKAADELYHSVSYHVDHGNGLDCYKVGPTLGGGATALVVDGEIVYPYCYKTYEILDNGPLRFTVKAVYNPETIKGKDVVETRVISLDAGSQLNKTVVTYENLTEATPVVAGVVLHEPLDQCHYMASAEDGYILYADPTDNVNNNNGTIYVGCVFPGMLTDAKPVMYEEPEKTQERGGADGQLLAYADYQPGSPFIYYWGSGWSKYGFETAEAWDTYIQNAAVAKRNPLQVTVK
;
A
#
# COMPACT_ATOMS: atom_id res chain seq x y z
N GLN A 1 -0.37 4.87 22.57
CA GLN A 1 -0.59 6.14 21.83
C GLN A 1 -0.51 7.33 22.79
N ALA A 2 0.16 8.41 22.39
CA ALA A 2 0.14 9.68 23.11
C ALA A 2 -1.09 10.50 22.68
N SER A 3 -1.77 11.10 23.63
CA SER A 3 -2.88 12.00 23.38
C SER A 3 -2.58 13.37 23.97
N VAL A 4 -2.73 14.41 23.15
CA VAL A 4 -2.48 15.80 23.54
C VAL A 4 -3.65 16.66 23.06
N ALA A 5 -4.27 17.42 23.99
CA ALA A 5 -5.31 18.37 23.64
C ALA A 5 -4.74 19.50 22.76
N PRO A 6 -5.57 20.15 21.91
CA PRO A 6 -5.12 21.29 21.11
C PRO A 6 -4.47 22.37 21.99
N LYS A 7 -3.25 22.82 21.63
CA LYS A 7 -2.41 23.76 22.39
C LYS A 7 -2.04 23.29 23.81
N GLY A 8 -2.29 22.01 24.11
CA GLY A 8 -1.95 21.39 25.41
C GLY A 8 -0.58 20.75 25.43
N THR A 9 -0.22 20.25 26.62
CA THR A 9 0.98 19.42 26.85
C THR A 9 0.57 18.18 27.62
N SER A 10 1.04 17.02 27.22
CA SER A 10 0.92 15.77 27.97
C SER A 10 2.33 15.30 28.37
N ILE A 11 2.47 14.87 29.62
CA ILE A 11 3.74 14.38 30.15
C ILE A 11 3.59 12.88 30.37
N TYR A 12 4.56 12.13 29.84
CA TYR A 12 4.66 10.68 30.00
C TYR A 12 5.98 10.37 30.70
N THR A 13 5.93 9.46 31.65
CA THR A 13 7.12 8.98 32.36
C THR A 13 7.54 7.63 31.78
N ILE A 14 8.79 7.51 31.38
CA ILE A 14 9.38 6.25 30.94
C ILE A 14 10.08 5.63 32.15
N THR A 15 9.68 4.42 32.51
CA THR A 15 10.29 3.64 33.59
C THR A 15 10.90 2.35 33.05
N VAL A 16 12.01 1.92 33.64
CA VAL A 16 12.60 0.61 33.37
C VAL A 16 11.86 -0.44 34.20
N GLY A 17 11.39 -1.49 33.55
CA GLY A 17 10.66 -2.59 34.23
C GLY A 17 10.48 -3.76 33.27
N ILE A 18 9.86 -4.83 33.76
CA ILE A 18 9.41 -5.93 32.91
C ILE A 18 8.10 -5.48 32.27
N PRO A 19 8.05 -5.36 30.93
CA PRO A 19 6.82 -4.93 30.25
C PRO A 19 5.72 -6.01 30.41
N GLU A 20 4.49 -5.56 30.57
CA GLU A 20 3.33 -6.46 30.41
C GLU A 20 3.32 -7.02 28.98
N PRO A 21 2.85 -8.26 28.78
CA PRO A 21 2.66 -8.82 27.43
C PRO A 21 1.76 -7.91 26.60
N VAL A 22 2.23 -7.55 25.41
CA VAL A 22 1.45 -6.75 24.45
C VAL A 22 1.00 -7.67 23.33
N GLU A 23 -0.28 -7.60 23.00
CA GLU A 23 -0.84 -8.30 21.85
C GLU A 23 -0.12 -7.87 20.55
N VAL A 24 0.11 -8.82 19.64
CA VAL A 24 0.72 -8.53 18.35
C VAL A 24 -0.35 -7.89 17.45
N LEU A 25 -0.24 -6.59 17.27
CA LEU A 25 -1.14 -5.78 16.44
C LEU A 25 -0.51 -5.35 15.12
N ALA A 26 0.79 -5.55 14.94
CA ALA A 26 1.48 -5.28 13.69
C ALA A 26 2.54 -6.35 13.44
N CYS A 27 2.56 -6.91 12.24
CA CYS A 27 3.52 -7.95 11.85
C CYS A 27 3.63 -8.06 10.33
N GLY A 28 4.62 -8.81 9.86
CA GLY A 28 4.78 -9.09 8.45
C GLY A 28 6.02 -9.94 8.19
N ARG A 29 6.13 -10.47 6.99
CA ARG A 29 7.31 -11.19 6.53
C ARG A 29 7.36 -11.26 5.00
N GLN A 30 8.46 -11.77 4.49
CA GLN A 30 8.55 -12.20 3.10
C GLN A 30 7.97 -13.62 2.99
N TYR A 31 7.27 -13.89 1.90
CA TYR A 31 6.57 -15.13 1.59
C TYR A 31 7.18 -15.79 0.33
N PRO A 32 8.23 -16.62 0.45
CA PRO A 32 8.79 -17.33 -0.70
C PRO A 32 7.76 -18.23 -1.39
N GLU A 33 6.85 -18.80 -0.60
CA GLU A 33 5.74 -19.64 -1.07
C GLU A 33 4.72 -18.87 -1.92
N ARG A 34 4.71 -17.54 -1.83
CA ARG A 34 3.91 -16.64 -2.68
C ARG A 34 4.84 -15.75 -3.51
N VAL A 35 5.74 -16.39 -4.26
CA VAL A 35 6.66 -15.82 -5.26
C VAL A 35 7.42 -14.58 -4.76
N ASP A 36 7.95 -14.69 -3.52
CA ASP A 36 8.76 -13.69 -2.84
C ASP A 36 8.04 -12.39 -2.45
N ASP A 37 6.71 -12.37 -2.36
CA ASP A 37 5.99 -11.20 -1.88
C ASP A 37 6.39 -10.87 -0.44
N ILE A 38 6.44 -9.57 -0.11
CA ILE A 38 6.48 -9.10 1.27
C ILE A 38 5.09 -8.59 1.62
N ALA A 39 4.46 -9.20 2.61
CA ALA A 39 3.16 -8.76 3.12
C ALA A 39 3.26 -8.42 4.60
N TRP A 40 2.53 -7.38 4.99
CA TRP A 40 2.47 -6.89 6.38
C TRP A 40 1.09 -6.35 6.70
N GLU A 41 0.79 -6.32 7.95
CA GLU A 41 -0.51 -5.89 8.45
C GLU A 41 -0.41 -5.22 9.82
N ASN A 42 -1.47 -4.51 10.16
CA ASN A 42 -1.76 -4.15 11.54
C ASN A 42 -3.20 -4.54 11.91
N ASP A 43 -3.69 -4.01 13.02
CA ASP A 43 -5.06 -4.23 13.51
C ASP A 43 -6.17 -3.63 12.64
N LEU A 44 -5.84 -2.90 11.57
CA LEU A 44 -6.82 -2.19 10.73
C LEU A 44 -6.78 -2.59 9.25
N THR A 45 -5.60 -2.92 8.71
CA THR A 45 -5.41 -3.12 7.28
C THR A 45 -4.19 -4.01 7.02
N ALA A 46 -4.08 -4.53 5.79
CA ALA A 46 -2.92 -5.28 5.34
C ALA A 46 -2.47 -4.82 3.95
N TYR A 47 -1.20 -5.06 3.65
CA TYR A 47 -0.56 -4.61 2.42
C TYR A 47 0.39 -5.67 1.89
N ARG A 48 0.67 -5.59 0.58
CA ARG A 48 1.62 -6.45 -0.10
C ARG A 48 2.49 -5.65 -1.05
N MET A 49 3.76 -6.01 -1.10
CA MET A 49 4.73 -5.58 -2.10
C MET A 49 5.20 -6.80 -2.87
N TYR A 50 5.12 -6.74 -4.18
CA TYR A 50 5.43 -7.86 -5.05
C TYR A 50 6.93 -8.14 -5.12
N GLY A 51 7.25 -9.43 -5.15
CA GLY A 51 8.61 -9.93 -5.10
C GLY A 51 9.24 -10.24 -6.45
N PRO A 52 10.57 -10.47 -6.46
CA PRO A 52 11.32 -10.75 -7.69
C PRO A 52 10.87 -12.03 -8.40
N ALA A 53 10.43 -13.06 -7.67
CA ALA A 53 9.96 -14.29 -8.30
C ALA A 53 8.65 -14.06 -9.07
N LEU A 54 7.72 -13.21 -8.59
CA LEU A 54 6.53 -12.82 -9.33
C LEU A 54 6.90 -12.02 -10.57
N GLN A 55 7.75 -11.02 -10.43
CA GLN A 55 8.19 -10.17 -11.55
C GLN A 55 8.90 -11.01 -12.63
N ALA A 56 9.64 -12.08 -12.25
CA ALA A 56 10.31 -12.99 -13.19
C ALA A 56 9.32 -13.81 -14.04
N THR A 57 8.04 -13.92 -13.67
CA THR A 57 7.00 -14.54 -14.52
C THR A 57 6.57 -13.65 -15.68
N GLY A 58 7.00 -12.37 -15.70
CA GLY A 58 6.59 -11.35 -16.65
C GLY A 58 5.39 -10.52 -16.16
N GLU A 59 4.90 -10.78 -14.97
CA GLU A 59 3.85 -9.97 -14.35
C GLU A 59 4.38 -8.57 -14.03
N ARG A 60 3.58 -7.56 -14.35
CA ARG A 60 3.90 -6.15 -14.10
C ARG A 60 2.96 -5.62 -13.03
N ALA A 61 3.44 -5.58 -11.80
CA ALA A 61 2.76 -5.00 -10.65
C ALA A 61 3.79 -4.23 -9.83
N PHE A 62 3.86 -2.92 -10.01
CA PHE A 62 4.92 -2.07 -9.44
C PHE A 62 4.52 -1.40 -8.15
N GLY A 63 3.21 -1.25 -7.94
CA GLY A 63 2.64 -0.58 -6.80
C GLY A 63 2.44 -1.47 -5.59
N TYR A 64 1.92 -0.87 -4.53
CA TYR A 64 1.49 -1.62 -3.36
C TYR A 64 0.08 -2.16 -3.55
N ASP A 65 -0.11 -3.37 -3.10
CA ASP A 65 -1.40 -4.01 -3.00
C ASP A 65 -2.05 -3.73 -1.65
N VAL A 66 -3.39 -3.75 -1.64
CA VAL A 66 -4.20 -3.39 -0.48
C VAL A 66 -5.14 -4.54 -0.14
N TRP A 67 -5.04 -5.04 1.08
CA TRP A 67 -5.94 -6.05 1.60
C TRP A 67 -6.78 -5.45 2.73
N VAL A 68 -8.08 -5.63 2.64
CA VAL A 68 -9.00 -5.13 3.66
C VAL A 68 -9.18 -6.13 4.80
N LYS A 69 -9.43 -5.61 6.00
CA LYS A 69 -9.65 -6.37 7.23
C LYS A 69 -10.90 -5.88 7.95
N SER A 70 -11.56 -6.81 8.64
CA SER A 70 -12.67 -6.53 9.57
C SER A 70 -12.41 -7.04 11.00
N VAL A 71 -11.19 -7.50 11.26
CA VAL A 71 -10.75 -8.04 12.55
C VAL A 71 -9.39 -7.44 12.94
N LYS A 72 -9.09 -7.38 14.22
CA LYS A 72 -7.83 -6.82 14.73
C LYS A 72 -6.67 -7.82 14.66
N GLU A 73 -6.98 -9.09 14.78
CA GLU A 73 -6.01 -10.18 14.78
C GLU A 73 -5.27 -10.25 13.44
N PRO A 74 -4.01 -10.68 13.42
CA PRO A 74 -3.27 -10.96 12.19
C PRO A 74 -3.98 -12.03 11.35
N VAL A 75 -4.13 -11.78 10.04
CA VAL A 75 -4.87 -12.64 9.11
C VAL A 75 -4.08 -13.09 7.89
N VAL A 76 -3.03 -12.35 7.50
CA VAL A 76 -2.29 -12.60 6.26
C VAL A 76 -1.66 -13.98 6.23
N GLU A 77 -1.02 -14.40 7.31
CA GLU A 77 -0.40 -15.73 7.43
C GLU A 77 -1.43 -16.86 7.21
N ALA A 78 -2.58 -16.75 7.90
CA ALA A 78 -3.64 -17.75 7.78
C ALA A 78 -4.27 -17.78 6.39
N ARG A 79 -4.45 -16.62 5.75
CA ARG A 79 -4.99 -16.50 4.38
C ARG A 79 -4.06 -17.15 3.37
N TYR A 80 -2.76 -16.89 3.43
CA TYR A 80 -1.78 -17.54 2.57
C TYR A 80 -1.70 -19.04 2.83
N ALA A 81 -1.65 -19.47 4.09
CA ALA A 81 -1.61 -20.87 4.45
C ALA A 81 -2.84 -21.66 3.96
N SER A 82 -4.01 -21.02 3.91
CA SER A 82 -5.25 -21.62 3.38
C SER A 82 -5.17 -21.82 1.88
N GLU A 83 -4.96 -20.75 1.10
CA GLU A 83 -4.98 -20.82 -0.36
C GLU A 83 -3.76 -21.56 -0.93
N LEU A 84 -2.59 -21.38 -0.34
CA LEU A 84 -1.35 -22.00 -0.85
C LEU A 84 -1.10 -23.42 -0.30
N ASN A 85 -2.07 -24.02 0.40
CA ASN A 85 -1.92 -25.37 0.90
C ASN A 85 -1.70 -26.36 -0.26
N PRO A 86 -0.55 -27.08 -0.31
CA PRO A 86 -0.21 -27.90 -1.48
C PRO A 86 -1.21 -29.04 -1.74
N GLU A 87 -1.74 -29.65 -0.67
CA GLU A 87 -2.71 -30.77 -0.80
C GLU A 87 -4.04 -30.26 -1.37
N THR A 88 -4.50 -29.12 -0.88
CA THR A 88 -5.71 -28.46 -1.37
C THR A 88 -5.58 -28.03 -2.82
N MET A 89 -4.44 -27.41 -3.17
CA MET A 89 -4.17 -26.99 -4.56
C MET A 89 -4.04 -28.18 -5.53
N GLU A 90 -3.45 -29.29 -5.09
CA GLU A 90 -3.43 -30.52 -5.88
C GLU A 90 -4.84 -31.10 -6.09
N GLN A 91 -5.68 -31.09 -5.04
CA GLN A 91 -7.07 -31.52 -5.12
C GLN A 91 -7.87 -30.64 -6.09
N ILE A 92 -7.73 -29.32 -6.02
CA ILE A 92 -8.38 -28.39 -6.94
C ILE A 92 -7.93 -28.69 -8.38
N ALA A 93 -6.65 -28.88 -8.62
CA ALA A 93 -6.11 -29.19 -9.95
C ALA A 93 -6.68 -30.52 -10.52
N LYS A 94 -6.88 -31.52 -9.67
CA LYS A 94 -7.53 -32.78 -10.05
C LYS A 94 -9.03 -32.58 -10.36
N LEU A 95 -9.71 -31.84 -9.49
CA LEU A 95 -11.15 -31.55 -9.67
C LEU A 95 -11.42 -30.71 -10.92
N ARG A 96 -10.56 -29.75 -11.27
CA ARG A 96 -10.72 -28.96 -12.51
C ARG A 96 -10.82 -29.81 -13.78
N LYS A 97 -10.22 -31.02 -13.77
CA LYS A 97 -10.27 -31.96 -14.91
C LYS A 97 -11.53 -32.83 -14.93
N THR A 98 -12.14 -33.08 -13.77
CA THR A 98 -13.22 -34.07 -13.62
C THR A 98 -14.53 -33.44 -13.19
N ASN A 99 -14.50 -32.41 -12.37
CA ASN A 99 -15.67 -31.68 -11.86
C ASN A 99 -15.30 -30.20 -11.62
N PRO A 100 -15.28 -29.36 -12.67
CA PRO A 100 -14.90 -27.93 -12.55
C PRO A 100 -15.69 -27.18 -11.48
N LYS A 101 -16.99 -27.45 -11.33
CA LYS A 101 -17.81 -26.78 -10.33
C LYS A 101 -17.35 -27.09 -8.91
N ALA A 102 -17.04 -28.35 -8.59
CA ALA A 102 -16.49 -28.70 -7.28
C ALA A 102 -15.09 -28.12 -7.06
N ALA A 103 -14.30 -27.96 -8.13
CA ALA A 103 -13.02 -27.28 -8.06
C ALA A 103 -13.19 -25.79 -7.69
N ASP A 104 -14.13 -25.10 -8.30
CA ASP A 104 -14.44 -23.70 -8.04
C ASP A 104 -15.00 -23.52 -6.62
N GLU A 105 -15.88 -24.39 -6.17
CA GLU A 105 -16.41 -24.38 -4.79
C GLU A 105 -15.29 -24.58 -3.76
N LEU A 106 -14.38 -25.52 -4.00
CA LEU A 106 -13.24 -25.74 -3.11
C LEU A 106 -12.26 -24.57 -3.13
N TYR A 107 -11.93 -24.04 -4.31
CA TYR A 107 -11.07 -22.84 -4.42
C TYR A 107 -11.69 -21.64 -3.68
N HIS A 108 -12.98 -21.39 -3.90
CA HIS A 108 -13.69 -20.31 -3.23
C HIS A 108 -13.65 -20.44 -1.69
N SER A 109 -13.65 -21.68 -1.17
CA SER A 109 -13.62 -21.92 0.29
C SER A 109 -12.28 -21.63 0.95
N VAL A 110 -11.18 -21.53 0.18
CA VAL A 110 -9.81 -21.31 0.70
C VAL A 110 -9.19 -20.01 0.21
N SER A 111 -9.76 -19.36 -0.80
CA SER A 111 -9.19 -18.20 -1.46
C SER A 111 -9.24 -16.96 -0.57
N TYR A 112 -8.13 -16.25 -0.46
CA TYR A 112 -8.07 -14.96 0.22
C TYR A 112 -8.69 -13.81 -0.60
N HIS A 113 -9.14 -14.08 -1.84
CA HIS A 113 -9.95 -13.15 -2.63
C HIS A 113 -11.45 -13.24 -2.27
N VAL A 114 -11.81 -14.05 -1.28
CA VAL A 114 -13.16 -14.21 -0.75
C VAL A 114 -13.20 -13.81 0.70
N ASP A 115 -14.20 -13.02 1.08
CA ASP A 115 -14.39 -12.63 2.48
C ASP A 115 -14.94 -13.81 3.31
N HIS A 116 -14.10 -14.36 4.16
CA HIS A 116 -14.45 -15.40 5.14
C HIS A 116 -14.82 -14.81 6.51
N GLY A 117 -15.25 -13.55 6.56
CA GLY A 117 -15.63 -12.84 7.79
C GLY A 117 -14.50 -12.06 8.44
N ASN A 118 -13.33 -12.01 7.79
CA ASN A 118 -12.17 -11.26 8.28
C ASN A 118 -11.59 -10.27 7.25
N GLY A 119 -12.29 -10.04 6.14
CA GLY A 119 -11.87 -9.24 4.99
C GLY A 119 -11.22 -10.08 3.89
N LEU A 120 -10.64 -9.44 2.86
CA LEU A 120 -10.16 -10.11 1.65
C LEU A 120 -9.13 -9.24 0.90
N ASP A 121 -8.51 -9.86 -0.12
CA ASP A 121 -7.79 -9.19 -1.21
C ASP A 121 -8.77 -8.96 -2.38
N CYS A 122 -9.11 -7.71 -2.65
CA CYS A 122 -10.00 -7.33 -3.75
C CYS A 122 -9.57 -6.01 -4.44
N TYR A 123 -8.27 -5.70 -4.37
CA TYR A 123 -7.68 -4.54 -5.01
C TYR A 123 -6.81 -4.97 -6.20
N LYS A 124 -6.89 -4.26 -7.31
CA LYS A 124 -6.04 -4.51 -8.48
C LYS A 124 -4.95 -3.49 -8.60
N VAL A 125 -3.70 -3.94 -8.69
CA VAL A 125 -2.53 -3.07 -8.84
C VAL A 125 -2.19 -2.83 -10.31
N GLY A 126 -2.05 -3.89 -11.08
CA GLY A 126 -1.61 -3.80 -12.47
C GLY A 126 -0.24 -3.12 -12.63
N PRO A 127 0.14 -2.72 -13.85
CA PRO A 127 1.41 -2.03 -14.12
C PRO A 127 1.37 -0.54 -13.70
N THR A 128 0.95 -0.25 -12.47
CA THR A 128 0.72 1.08 -11.92
C THR A 128 1.39 1.26 -10.55
N LEU A 129 1.20 2.42 -9.93
CA LEU A 129 1.65 2.68 -8.56
C LEU A 129 0.74 2.05 -7.48
N GLY A 130 -0.35 1.36 -7.89
CA GLY A 130 -1.24 0.62 -6.99
C GLY A 130 -1.84 1.50 -5.91
N GLY A 131 -1.72 1.07 -4.66
CA GLY A 131 -2.31 1.73 -3.49
C GLY A 131 -1.45 2.83 -2.86
N GLY A 132 -0.44 3.39 -3.57
CA GLY A 132 0.34 4.50 -3.02
C GLY A 132 1.86 4.38 -3.18
N ALA A 133 2.36 3.62 -4.17
CA ALA A 133 3.80 3.56 -4.42
C ALA A 133 4.32 4.84 -5.09
N THR A 134 5.65 4.95 -5.14
CA THR A 134 6.36 6.09 -5.72
C THR A 134 7.27 5.68 -6.86
N ALA A 135 7.59 6.63 -7.74
CA ALA A 135 8.54 6.46 -8.84
C ALA A 135 9.17 7.81 -9.22
N LEU A 136 10.33 7.77 -9.87
CA LEU A 136 10.89 8.96 -10.52
C LEU A 136 10.14 9.28 -11.80
N VAL A 137 10.15 10.56 -12.17
CA VAL A 137 9.67 11.02 -13.48
C VAL A 137 10.87 11.55 -14.27
N VAL A 138 11.15 10.93 -15.39
CA VAL A 138 12.29 11.27 -16.26
C VAL A 138 11.77 11.56 -17.66
N ASP A 139 12.12 12.72 -18.20
CA ASP A 139 11.67 13.18 -19.51
C ASP A 139 10.13 13.14 -19.69
N GLY A 140 9.40 13.36 -18.59
CA GLY A 140 7.93 13.34 -18.56
C GLY A 140 7.29 11.96 -18.34
N GLU A 141 8.08 10.89 -18.33
CA GLU A 141 7.60 9.52 -18.18
C GLU A 141 7.86 8.99 -16.76
N ILE A 142 6.93 8.19 -16.23
CA ILE A 142 7.09 7.50 -14.95
C ILE A 142 8.04 6.31 -15.13
N VAL A 143 9.14 6.32 -14.42
CA VAL A 143 10.08 5.19 -14.37
C VAL A 143 9.67 4.27 -13.22
N TYR A 144 8.85 3.27 -13.54
CA TYR A 144 8.38 2.32 -12.55
C TYR A 144 9.53 1.46 -12.04
N PRO A 145 9.78 1.40 -10.72
CA PRO A 145 10.78 0.49 -10.18
C PRO A 145 10.34 -0.96 -10.41
N TYR A 146 11.26 -1.80 -10.90
CA TYR A 146 10.92 -3.18 -11.25
C TYR A 146 10.41 -3.97 -10.06
N CYS A 147 11.26 -4.19 -9.05
CA CYS A 147 10.92 -4.77 -7.76
C CYS A 147 12.10 -4.62 -6.80
N TYR A 148 11.91 -4.93 -5.53
CA TYR A 148 13.03 -4.96 -4.60
C TYR A 148 14.04 -6.06 -5.00
N LYS A 149 15.31 -5.78 -4.75
CA LYS A 149 16.43 -6.71 -4.92
C LYS A 149 16.78 -7.39 -3.60
N THR A 150 16.80 -6.60 -2.53
CA THR A 150 17.06 -7.07 -1.17
C THR A 150 16.11 -6.38 -0.21
N TYR A 151 15.88 -7.02 0.92
CA TYR A 151 15.06 -6.46 2.00
C TYR A 151 15.67 -6.77 3.37
N GLU A 152 15.27 -6.00 4.37
CA GLU A 152 15.58 -6.21 5.77
C GLU A 152 14.35 -5.82 6.60
N ILE A 153 13.88 -6.71 7.48
CA ILE A 153 12.83 -6.39 8.43
C ILE A 153 13.49 -5.76 9.65
N LEU A 154 13.20 -4.48 9.89
CA LEU A 154 13.80 -3.69 10.97
C LEU A 154 13.00 -3.77 12.27
N ASP A 155 11.66 -3.81 12.17
CA ASP A 155 10.75 -4.05 13.29
C ASP A 155 9.70 -5.09 12.88
N ASN A 156 9.38 -6.02 13.77
CA ASN A 156 8.32 -7.02 13.55
C ASN A 156 7.50 -7.23 14.82
N GLY A 157 6.58 -6.31 15.06
CA GLY A 157 5.67 -6.33 16.19
C GLY A 157 6.28 -5.91 17.55
N PRO A 158 5.44 -5.89 18.61
CA PRO A 158 3.98 -6.09 18.55
C PRO A 158 3.19 -4.88 18.00
N LEU A 159 3.76 -3.65 18.02
CA LEU A 159 3.05 -2.41 17.72
C LEU A 159 3.51 -1.74 16.42
N ARG A 160 4.55 -2.25 15.79
CA ARG A 160 5.09 -1.72 14.54
C ARG A 160 5.67 -2.83 13.69
N PHE A 161 5.42 -2.74 12.39
CA PHE A 161 6.20 -3.42 11.37
C PHE A 161 7.02 -2.40 10.59
N THR A 162 8.28 -2.70 10.31
CA THR A 162 9.14 -1.87 9.46
C THR A 162 9.97 -2.75 8.54
N VAL A 163 9.93 -2.47 7.26
CA VAL A 163 10.77 -3.11 6.25
C VAL A 163 11.59 -2.07 5.48
N LYS A 164 12.86 -2.38 5.27
CA LYS A 164 13.74 -1.68 4.34
C LYS A 164 13.83 -2.52 3.06
N ALA A 165 13.46 -1.94 1.93
CA ALA A 165 13.57 -2.55 0.62
C ALA A 165 14.55 -1.75 -0.23
N VAL A 166 15.55 -2.44 -0.82
CA VAL A 166 16.48 -1.86 -1.79
C VAL A 166 16.12 -2.41 -3.16
N TYR A 167 15.84 -1.53 -4.10
CA TYR A 167 15.38 -1.89 -5.43
C TYR A 167 16.52 -2.22 -6.39
N ASN A 168 16.18 -2.82 -7.52
CA ASN A 168 17.14 -2.98 -8.59
C ASN A 168 17.54 -1.60 -9.13
N PRO A 169 18.80 -1.45 -9.56
CA PRO A 169 19.22 -0.19 -10.17
C PRO A 169 18.43 0.13 -11.43
N GLU A 170 18.03 1.39 -11.57
CA GLU A 170 17.45 1.92 -12.81
C GLU A 170 18.46 2.88 -13.47
N THR A 171 18.61 2.77 -14.78
CA THR A 171 19.54 3.64 -15.50
C THR A 171 18.87 4.99 -15.78
N ILE A 172 19.20 6.00 -14.99
CA ILE A 172 18.68 7.35 -15.12
C ILE A 172 19.81 8.25 -15.63
N LYS A 173 19.63 8.83 -16.82
CA LYS A 173 20.63 9.70 -17.46
C LYS A 173 22.06 9.09 -17.47
N GLY A 174 22.14 7.80 -17.74
CA GLY A 174 23.40 7.04 -17.84
C GLY A 174 24.06 6.70 -16.49
N LYS A 175 23.34 6.83 -15.38
CA LYS A 175 23.79 6.41 -14.04
C LYS A 175 22.87 5.33 -13.48
N ASP A 176 23.43 4.37 -12.78
CA ASP A 176 22.67 3.35 -12.06
C ASP A 176 22.19 3.93 -10.73
N VAL A 177 20.93 4.40 -10.73
CA VAL A 177 20.25 4.97 -9.57
C VAL A 177 19.62 3.85 -8.77
N VAL A 178 19.88 3.79 -7.48
CA VAL A 178 19.33 2.77 -6.57
C VAL A 178 18.32 3.41 -5.63
N GLU A 179 17.09 2.97 -5.70
CA GLU A 179 16.03 3.36 -4.78
C GLU A 179 16.06 2.51 -3.52
N THR A 180 15.94 3.15 -2.36
CA THR A 180 15.71 2.50 -1.07
C THR A 180 14.44 3.04 -0.44
N ARG A 181 13.55 2.15 0.00
CA ARG A 181 12.34 2.47 0.76
C ARG A 181 12.40 1.89 2.16
N VAL A 182 12.11 2.71 3.15
CA VAL A 182 11.83 2.25 4.52
C VAL A 182 10.35 2.49 4.77
N ILE A 183 9.59 1.41 4.89
CA ILE A 183 8.14 1.42 5.05
C ILE A 183 7.83 0.98 6.48
N SER A 184 7.07 1.78 7.21
CA SER A 184 6.65 1.48 8.58
C SER A 184 5.13 1.58 8.71
N LEU A 185 4.52 0.60 9.39
CA LEU A 185 3.11 0.58 9.74
C LEU A 185 2.95 0.40 11.26
N ASP A 186 2.31 1.37 11.89
CA ASP A 186 2.02 1.33 13.33
C ASP A 186 0.65 0.73 13.61
N ALA A 187 0.49 0.04 14.73
CA ALA A 187 -0.81 -0.35 15.26
C ALA A 187 -1.73 0.87 15.41
N GLY A 188 -2.99 0.72 15.03
CA GLY A 188 -4.00 1.79 15.06
C GLY A 188 -3.83 2.86 14.00
N SER A 189 -2.98 2.66 12.98
CA SER A 189 -2.81 3.58 11.85
C SER A 189 -3.37 2.99 10.57
N GLN A 190 -4.16 3.76 9.82
CA GLN A 190 -4.53 3.40 8.44
C GLN A 190 -3.39 3.70 7.45
N LEU A 191 -2.39 4.48 7.86
CA LEU A 191 -1.36 4.97 6.97
C LEU A 191 0.01 4.37 7.30
N ASN A 192 0.65 3.80 6.29
CA ASN A 192 2.08 3.54 6.26
C ASN A 192 2.85 4.85 6.17
N LYS A 193 4.02 4.91 6.77
CA LYS A 193 5.03 5.93 6.50
C LYS A 193 6.09 5.34 5.58
N THR A 194 6.39 6.00 4.49
CA THR A 194 7.49 5.62 3.60
C THR A 194 8.53 6.74 3.55
N VAL A 195 9.79 6.33 3.70
CA VAL A 195 10.98 7.17 3.52
C VAL A 195 11.73 6.63 2.31
N VAL A 196 11.87 7.45 1.28
CA VAL A 196 12.50 7.08 0.01
C VAL A 196 13.79 7.84 -0.15
N THR A 197 14.84 7.14 -0.55
CA THR A 197 16.14 7.74 -0.90
C THR A 197 16.65 7.13 -2.20
N TYR A 198 17.40 7.93 -2.96
CA TYR A 198 18.02 7.51 -4.21
C TYR A 198 19.53 7.71 -4.14
N GLU A 199 20.30 6.63 -4.31
CA GLU A 199 21.75 6.68 -4.48
C GLU A 199 22.08 6.98 -5.94
N ASN A 200 23.18 7.71 -6.17
CA ASN A 200 23.68 8.13 -7.48
C ASN A 200 22.76 9.10 -8.25
N LEU A 201 21.67 9.55 -7.68
CA LEU A 201 20.88 10.65 -8.22
C LEU A 201 21.52 11.98 -7.79
N THR A 202 22.07 12.72 -8.75
CA THR A 202 22.91 13.91 -8.46
C THR A 202 22.23 15.22 -8.78
N GLU A 203 21.06 15.20 -9.39
CA GLU A 203 20.28 16.37 -9.77
C GLU A 203 18.87 16.28 -9.16
N ALA A 204 18.26 17.44 -8.90
CA ALA A 204 16.84 17.48 -8.55
C ALA A 204 16.03 16.80 -9.66
N THR A 205 15.20 15.86 -9.27
CA THR A 205 14.43 15.02 -10.21
C THR A 205 13.00 14.94 -9.72
N PRO A 206 12.01 15.13 -10.59
CA PRO A 206 10.62 14.95 -10.21
C PRO A 206 10.37 13.53 -9.70
N VAL A 207 9.66 13.43 -8.61
CA VAL A 207 9.16 12.19 -8.02
C VAL A 207 7.65 12.24 -7.96
N VAL A 208 7.00 11.11 -8.18
CA VAL A 208 5.56 10.96 -8.11
C VAL A 208 5.20 9.87 -7.13
N ALA A 209 4.14 10.07 -6.36
CA ALA A 209 3.45 8.99 -5.66
C ALA A 209 1.98 9.01 -6.06
N GLY A 210 1.34 7.83 -6.12
CA GLY A 210 -0.01 7.80 -6.66
C GLY A 210 -0.78 6.54 -6.37
N VAL A 211 -2.07 6.60 -6.72
CA VAL A 211 -3.00 5.48 -6.64
C VAL A 211 -3.60 5.20 -8.02
N VAL A 212 -3.88 3.92 -8.30
CA VAL A 212 -4.54 3.53 -9.54
C VAL A 212 -6.01 3.98 -9.56
N LEU A 213 -6.52 4.32 -10.73
CA LEU A 213 -7.93 4.61 -10.98
C LEU A 213 -8.53 3.50 -11.85
N HIS A 214 -9.65 2.93 -11.41
CA HIS A 214 -10.37 1.85 -12.09
C HIS A 214 -11.72 2.28 -12.67
N GLU A 215 -11.94 3.57 -12.76
CA GLU A 215 -13.16 4.15 -13.30
C GLU A 215 -12.85 5.42 -14.10
N PRO A 216 -13.69 5.75 -15.10
CA PRO A 216 -13.65 7.05 -15.76
C PRO A 216 -13.85 8.19 -14.76
N LEU A 217 -13.23 9.36 -15.01
CA LEU A 217 -13.22 10.49 -14.06
C LEU A 217 -14.60 11.01 -13.67
N ASP A 218 -15.58 10.88 -14.55
CA ASP A 218 -16.96 11.30 -14.29
C ASP A 218 -17.73 10.34 -13.36
N GLN A 219 -17.14 9.19 -13.03
CA GLN A 219 -17.66 8.19 -12.10
C GLN A 219 -16.83 8.09 -10.82
N CYS A 220 -15.58 8.58 -10.84
CA CYS A 220 -14.67 8.52 -9.70
C CYS A 220 -15.09 9.47 -8.57
N HIS A 221 -15.08 8.97 -7.33
CA HIS A 221 -14.96 9.82 -6.15
C HIS A 221 -13.47 9.96 -5.81
N TYR A 222 -12.88 11.10 -6.13
CA TYR A 222 -11.49 11.41 -5.78
C TYR A 222 -11.31 12.86 -5.36
N MET A 223 -10.26 13.13 -4.60
CA MET A 223 -9.79 14.47 -4.30
C MET A 223 -8.27 14.55 -4.44
N ALA A 224 -7.79 15.71 -4.89
CA ALA A 224 -6.38 16.01 -5.01
C ALA A 224 -6.12 17.47 -4.67
N SER A 225 -5.19 17.72 -3.75
CA SER A 225 -4.78 19.07 -3.36
C SER A 225 -3.27 19.12 -3.19
N ALA A 226 -2.58 19.78 -4.10
CA ALA A 226 -1.15 20.03 -3.97
C ALA A 226 -0.88 21.01 -2.81
N GLU A 227 -1.74 22.00 -2.62
CA GLU A 227 -1.64 22.97 -1.54
C GLU A 227 -1.76 22.31 -0.17
N ASP A 228 -2.76 21.44 0.03
CA ASP A 228 -3.00 20.77 1.32
C ASP A 228 -2.16 19.49 1.47
N GLY A 229 -1.58 18.97 0.38
CA GLY A 229 -0.66 17.82 0.37
C GLY A 229 -1.34 16.49 0.57
N TYR A 230 -2.37 16.20 -0.23
CA TYR A 230 -3.00 14.90 -0.25
C TYR A 230 -3.62 14.55 -1.60
N ILE A 231 -3.77 13.25 -1.82
CA ILE A 231 -4.64 12.66 -2.83
C ILE A 231 -5.42 11.52 -2.17
N LEU A 232 -6.65 11.29 -2.63
CA LEU A 232 -7.50 10.18 -2.18
C LEU A 232 -8.44 9.72 -3.29
N TYR A 233 -8.86 8.45 -3.22
CA TYR A 233 -9.76 7.83 -4.17
C TYR A 233 -10.58 6.74 -3.50
N ALA A 234 -11.84 6.61 -3.92
CA ALA A 234 -12.75 5.53 -3.54
C ALA A 234 -12.81 4.49 -4.67
N ASP A 235 -12.13 3.38 -4.48
CA ASP A 235 -11.99 2.31 -5.45
C ASP A 235 -13.17 1.33 -5.41
N PRO A 236 -13.81 0.98 -6.55
CA PRO A 236 -14.97 0.09 -6.60
C PRO A 236 -14.64 -1.39 -6.35
N THR A 237 -13.36 -1.73 -6.11
CA THR A 237 -12.81 -3.07 -6.01
C THR A 237 -12.68 -3.82 -7.36
N ASP A 238 -12.05 -4.97 -7.34
CA ASP A 238 -11.74 -5.76 -8.54
C ASP A 238 -12.96 -6.37 -9.24
N ASN A 239 -14.07 -6.52 -8.51
CA ASN A 239 -15.30 -7.04 -9.04
C ASN A 239 -16.52 -6.49 -8.28
N VAL A 240 -17.11 -5.44 -8.83
CA VAL A 240 -18.28 -4.74 -8.26
C VAL A 240 -19.49 -5.67 -8.02
N ASN A 241 -19.60 -6.78 -8.76
CA ASN A 241 -20.71 -7.73 -8.60
C ASN A 241 -20.55 -8.62 -7.35
N ASN A 242 -19.36 -8.71 -6.77
CA ASN A 242 -19.12 -9.49 -5.56
C ASN A 242 -19.56 -8.78 -4.29
N ASN A 243 -20.02 -7.53 -4.40
CA ASN A 243 -20.42 -6.73 -3.25
C ASN A 243 -19.30 -6.63 -2.19
N ASN A 244 -18.05 -6.42 -2.65
CA ASN A 244 -16.89 -6.30 -1.77
C ASN A 244 -16.83 -4.95 -1.04
N GLY A 245 -17.77 -4.06 -1.34
CA GLY A 245 -17.77 -2.69 -0.83
C GLY A 245 -16.84 -1.79 -1.62
N THR A 246 -16.34 -0.74 -0.97
CA THR A 246 -15.43 0.24 -1.55
C THR A 246 -14.13 0.23 -0.75
N ILE A 247 -12.99 0.18 -1.43
CA ILE A 247 -11.67 0.41 -0.83
C ILE A 247 -11.34 1.88 -0.97
N TYR A 248 -11.11 2.53 0.14
CA TYR A 248 -10.60 3.89 0.14
C TYR A 248 -9.08 3.86 0.17
N VAL A 249 -8.43 4.56 -0.76
CA VAL A 249 -6.97 4.70 -0.80
C VAL A 249 -6.58 6.17 -0.76
N GLY A 250 -5.38 6.48 -0.27
CA GLY A 250 -4.92 7.86 -0.26
C GLY A 250 -3.48 8.02 0.17
N CYS A 251 -2.90 9.15 -0.22
CA CYS A 251 -1.56 9.56 0.15
C CYS A 251 -1.57 10.94 0.79
N VAL A 252 -0.66 11.14 1.75
CA VAL A 252 -0.47 12.40 2.50
C VAL A 252 0.99 12.79 2.45
N PHE A 253 1.26 14.06 2.16
CA PHE A 253 2.59 14.61 1.94
C PHE A 253 2.89 15.75 2.92
N PRO A 254 3.83 15.55 3.87
CA PRO A 254 4.28 16.62 4.75
C PRO A 254 5.02 17.73 3.99
N GLY A 255 5.76 17.35 2.94
CA GLY A 255 6.46 18.28 2.06
C GLY A 255 5.56 18.96 1.04
N MET A 256 6.12 19.94 0.35
CA MET A 256 5.42 20.62 -0.75
C MET A 256 5.28 19.70 -1.96
N LEU A 257 4.10 19.72 -2.57
CA LEU A 257 3.84 19.15 -3.88
C LEU A 257 3.95 20.25 -4.95
N THR A 258 4.41 19.85 -6.13
CA THR A 258 4.42 20.72 -7.31
C THR A 258 3.12 20.62 -8.09
N ASP A 259 2.44 19.46 -8.02
CA ASP A 259 1.13 19.23 -8.66
C ASP A 259 0.43 18.03 -8.01
N ALA A 260 -0.90 17.95 -8.16
CA ALA A 260 -1.69 16.79 -7.77
C ALA A 260 -2.92 16.68 -8.68
N LYS A 261 -2.98 15.61 -9.49
CA LYS A 261 -4.02 15.48 -10.52
C LYS A 261 -4.23 14.04 -10.99
N PRO A 262 -5.42 13.72 -11.54
CA PRO A 262 -5.61 12.49 -12.29
C PRO A 262 -4.89 12.54 -13.65
N VAL A 263 -4.34 11.42 -14.07
CA VAL A 263 -3.73 11.18 -15.38
C VAL A 263 -4.36 9.92 -15.94
N MET A 264 -5.22 10.09 -16.95
CA MET A 264 -5.93 9.00 -17.61
C MET A 264 -5.10 8.45 -18.75
N TYR A 265 -5.23 7.15 -19.00
CA TYR A 265 -4.59 6.52 -20.16
C TYR A 265 -5.35 6.83 -21.44
N GLU A 266 -4.62 7.08 -22.53
CA GLU A 266 -5.21 7.48 -23.83
C GLU A 266 -5.90 6.34 -24.57
N GLU A 267 -5.60 5.06 -24.22
CA GLU A 267 -6.06 3.87 -24.94
C GLU A 267 -7.00 3.04 -24.04
N PRO A 268 -8.29 3.43 -23.92
CA PRO A 268 -9.25 2.74 -23.04
C PRO A 268 -9.49 1.29 -23.46
N GLU A 269 -9.26 0.93 -24.73
CA GLU A 269 -9.36 -0.46 -25.19
C GLU A 269 -8.29 -1.38 -24.58
N LYS A 270 -7.19 -0.82 -24.05
CA LYS A 270 -6.13 -1.55 -23.36
C LYS A 270 -6.30 -1.65 -21.84
N THR A 271 -7.41 -1.18 -21.31
CA THR A 271 -7.67 -1.20 -19.85
C THR A 271 -7.49 -2.60 -19.26
N GLN A 272 -7.93 -3.64 -19.94
CA GLN A 272 -7.76 -5.02 -19.46
C GLN A 272 -6.29 -5.48 -19.44
N GLU A 273 -5.46 -5.04 -20.39
CA GLU A 273 -4.02 -5.32 -20.42
C GLU A 273 -3.29 -4.62 -19.26
N ARG A 274 -3.88 -3.53 -18.74
CA ARG A 274 -3.41 -2.79 -17.57
C ARG A 274 -4.05 -3.24 -16.26
N GLY A 275 -4.62 -4.44 -16.21
CA GLY A 275 -5.26 -4.97 -15.01
C GLY A 275 -6.53 -4.24 -14.60
N GLY A 276 -7.23 -3.59 -15.55
CA GLY A 276 -8.43 -2.80 -15.28
C GLY A 276 -8.15 -1.31 -14.99
N ALA A 277 -6.90 -0.87 -15.04
CA ALA A 277 -6.55 0.52 -14.78
C ALA A 277 -6.95 1.45 -15.94
N ASP A 278 -7.75 2.48 -15.65
CA ASP A 278 -8.12 3.55 -16.57
C ASP A 278 -7.16 4.74 -16.46
N GLY A 279 -6.46 4.89 -15.35
CA GLY A 279 -5.52 5.97 -15.10
C GLY A 279 -4.88 5.87 -13.71
N GLN A 280 -4.28 6.96 -13.28
CA GLN A 280 -3.71 7.10 -11.94
C GLN A 280 -3.99 8.49 -11.37
N LEU A 281 -4.24 8.59 -10.08
CA LEU A 281 -4.26 9.85 -9.36
C LEU A 281 -2.88 10.09 -8.79
N LEU A 282 -2.20 11.14 -9.23
CA LEU A 282 -0.77 11.36 -9.03
C LEU A 282 -0.51 12.64 -8.25
N ALA A 283 0.41 12.58 -7.31
CA ALA A 283 0.99 13.71 -6.59
C ALA A 283 2.47 13.86 -6.92
N TYR A 284 2.87 15.01 -7.40
CA TYR A 284 4.23 15.31 -7.88
C TYR A 284 4.98 16.16 -6.86
N ALA A 285 6.26 15.87 -6.69
CA ALA A 285 7.20 16.67 -5.90
C ALA A 285 8.56 16.68 -6.58
N ASP A 286 9.47 17.55 -6.10
CA ASP A 286 10.86 17.57 -6.53
C ASP A 286 11.73 16.86 -5.49
N TYR A 287 12.25 15.68 -5.85
CA TYR A 287 13.25 15.02 -5.04
C TYR A 287 14.57 15.78 -5.07
N GLN A 288 15.09 16.09 -3.91
CA GLN A 288 16.39 16.74 -3.76
C GLN A 288 17.45 15.70 -3.35
N PRO A 289 18.55 15.54 -4.10
CA PRO A 289 19.61 14.61 -3.75
C PRO A 289 20.13 14.83 -2.33
N GLY A 290 20.26 13.73 -1.59
CA GLY A 290 20.66 13.75 -0.18
C GLY A 290 19.58 14.11 0.84
N SER A 291 18.36 14.41 0.40
CA SER A 291 17.20 14.60 1.26
C SER A 291 16.16 13.50 1.02
N PRO A 292 15.66 12.81 2.06
CA PRO A 292 14.67 11.77 1.85
C PRO A 292 13.33 12.36 1.40
N PHE A 293 12.66 11.69 0.48
CA PHE A 293 11.24 11.93 0.18
C PHE A 293 10.39 11.14 1.18
N ILE A 294 9.60 11.84 1.98
CA ILE A 294 8.77 11.25 3.03
C ILE A 294 7.30 11.48 2.71
N TYR A 295 6.53 10.41 2.68
CA TYR A 295 5.09 10.48 2.51
C TYR A 295 4.39 9.37 3.31
N TYR A 296 3.08 9.49 3.40
CA TYR A 296 2.21 8.52 4.05
C TYR A 296 1.17 8.05 3.05
N TRP A 297 0.80 6.78 3.10
CA TRP A 297 -0.18 6.18 2.21
C TRP A 297 -0.89 5.04 2.91
N GLY A 298 -2.10 4.75 2.48
CA GLY A 298 -2.84 3.65 3.08
C GLY A 298 -4.27 3.58 2.62
N SER A 299 -5.06 2.79 3.37
CA SER A 299 -6.40 2.42 2.95
C SER A 299 -7.39 2.33 4.10
N GLY A 300 -8.66 2.44 3.75
CA GLY A 300 -9.82 2.14 4.56
C GLY A 300 -10.81 1.26 3.78
N TRP A 301 -11.84 0.75 4.44
CA TRP A 301 -12.84 -0.11 3.83
C TRP A 301 -14.26 0.28 4.23
N SER A 302 -15.18 0.35 3.26
CA SER A 302 -16.57 0.75 3.52
C SER A 302 -17.34 -0.22 4.41
N LYS A 303 -16.89 -1.48 4.50
CA LYS A 303 -17.51 -2.48 5.38
C LYS A 303 -16.93 -2.49 6.79
N TYR A 304 -15.82 -1.78 7.02
CA TYR A 304 -15.19 -1.72 8.34
C TYR A 304 -14.41 -0.42 8.55
N GLY A 305 -14.85 0.39 9.49
CA GLY A 305 -14.17 1.61 9.92
C GLY A 305 -14.52 2.89 9.15
N PHE A 306 -14.93 2.78 7.86
CA PHE A 306 -15.30 3.94 7.05
C PHE A 306 -16.57 3.63 6.25
N GLU A 307 -17.72 3.95 6.80
CA GLU A 307 -19.01 3.66 6.15
C GLU A 307 -19.26 4.50 4.89
N THR A 308 -18.61 5.66 4.77
CA THR A 308 -18.79 6.58 3.63
C THR A 308 -17.47 7.13 3.12
N ALA A 309 -17.47 7.59 1.87
CA ALA A 309 -16.31 8.25 1.27
C ALA A 309 -15.93 9.53 2.03
N GLU A 310 -16.92 10.31 2.49
CA GLU A 310 -16.70 11.56 3.23
C GLU A 310 -16.00 11.32 4.58
N ALA A 311 -16.21 10.15 5.19
CA ALA A 311 -15.48 9.77 6.41
C ALA A 311 -13.99 9.56 6.12
N TRP A 312 -13.66 8.93 4.97
CA TRP A 312 -12.29 8.79 4.50
C TRP A 312 -11.67 10.13 4.09
N ASP A 313 -12.42 10.96 3.36
CA ASP A 313 -11.98 12.31 2.96
C ASP A 313 -11.55 13.11 4.19
N THR A 314 -12.39 13.13 5.21
CA THR A 314 -12.12 13.79 6.49
C THR A 314 -10.89 13.21 7.19
N TYR A 315 -10.71 11.89 7.17
CA TYR A 315 -9.55 11.22 7.75
C TYR A 315 -8.25 11.65 7.07
N ILE A 316 -8.20 11.62 5.73
CA ILE A 316 -7.02 12.00 4.94
C ILE A 316 -6.69 13.50 5.10
N GLN A 317 -7.69 14.37 5.04
CA GLN A 317 -7.50 15.81 5.24
C GLN A 317 -6.95 16.12 6.63
N ASN A 318 -7.49 15.52 7.68
CA ASN A 318 -6.99 15.66 9.04
C ASN A 318 -5.57 15.10 9.19
N ALA A 319 -5.27 13.97 8.52
CA ALA A 319 -3.94 13.41 8.50
C ALA A 319 -2.94 14.36 7.80
N ALA A 320 -3.32 15.00 6.69
CA ALA A 320 -2.48 15.96 5.99
C ALA A 320 -2.13 17.16 6.89
N VAL A 321 -3.11 17.72 7.57
CA VAL A 321 -2.89 18.80 8.56
C VAL A 321 -1.97 18.33 9.69
N ALA A 322 -2.21 17.15 10.24
CA ALA A 322 -1.42 16.63 11.37
C ALA A 322 0.04 16.31 10.98
N LYS A 323 0.27 15.77 9.76
CA LYS A 323 1.63 15.44 9.30
C LYS A 323 2.44 16.69 8.94
N ARG A 324 1.79 17.76 8.54
CA ARG A 324 2.42 19.08 8.31
C ARG A 324 2.66 19.86 9.60
N ASN A 325 1.92 19.53 10.65
CA ASN A 325 2.03 20.16 11.98
C ASN A 325 2.30 19.09 13.04
N PRO A 326 3.45 18.41 13.01
CA PRO A 326 3.72 17.32 13.92
C PRO A 326 3.83 17.79 15.36
N LEU A 327 3.46 16.90 16.29
CA LEU A 327 3.65 17.13 17.72
C LEU A 327 5.14 17.32 18.02
N GLN A 328 5.45 18.32 18.86
CA GLN A 328 6.79 18.49 19.38
C GLN A 328 7.00 17.56 20.58
N VAL A 329 8.02 16.72 20.52
CA VAL A 329 8.40 15.81 21.59
C VAL A 329 9.72 16.27 22.20
N THR A 330 9.73 16.46 23.52
CA THR A 330 10.96 16.79 24.26
C THR A 330 11.21 15.69 25.28
N VAL A 331 12.41 15.11 25.24
CA VAL A 331 12.88 14.14 26.25
C VAL A 331 13.73 14.91 27.26
N LYS A 332 13.43 14.76 28.56
CA LYS A 332 14.15 15.41 29.65
C LYS A 332 14.84 14.36 30.51
#